data_f10cd8e4226ea8b3e36fd7cc4a88054e
#
_entry.id   f10cd8e4226ea8b3e36fd7cc4a88054e
#
_cell.length_a   1.000
_cell.length_b   1.000
_cell.length_c   1.000
_cell.angle_alpha   90.00
_cell.angle_beta   90.00
_cell.angle_gamma   90.00
#
_symmetry.space_group_name_H-M   'P 1'
#
loop_
_entity.id
_entity.type
_entity.pdbx_description
1 polymer ?
#
loop_
_entity_poly.entity_id
_entity_poly.type
_entity_poly.pdbx_seq_one_letter_code
_entity_poly.pdbx_strand_id
1 'polypeptide(L)'
;FDTPLQWPMLTHWLHNMDQDNALSMLCSLDFVNNKQDKVKIIFVPCYLNGNDGIFNIPYYDLILGNDLCVYPSYYEPWGYTPLEAVAFSIPCITTDLAGFGIWAQHVLAYEKAENSLENGVKVVHRTDYNYHEVADEIRDAVANYALLTKTQVAKAREKARNLSKKALWKKFIAYYEDAYDMALRKAEERTK
;
A
#
# COMPACT_ATOMS: atom_id res chain seq x y z
N PHE A 1 -23.90 -8.60 12.50
CA PHE A 1 -23.95 -9.79 13.36
C PHE A 1 -24.70 -9.41 14.63
N ASP A 2 -25.63 -10.25 15.09
CA ASP A 2 -26.44 -10.00 16.30
C ASP A 2 -25.74 -10.54 17.56
N THR A 3 -24.75 -11.38 17.41
CA THR A 3 -23.89 -11.91 18.47
C THR A 3 -22.44 -11.49 18.23
N PRO A 4 -21.69 -11.16 19.30
CA PRO A 4 -20.26 -10.90 19.18
C PRO A 4 -19.55 -12.11 18.61
N LEU A 5 -18.66 -11.89 17.65
CA LEU A 5 -17.74 -12.92 17.19
C LEU A 5 -16.60 -13.03 18.19
N GLN A 6 -16.19 -14.24 18.54
CA GLN A 6 -15.02 -14.45 19.39
C GLN A 6 -13.73 -13.93 18.71
N TRP A 7 -13.73 -13.89 17.38
CA TRP A 7 -12.60 -13.50 16.54
C TRP A 7 -13.08 -12.49 15.49
N PRO A 8 -12.19 -11.63 14.94
CA PRO A 8 -12.48 -10.87 13.73
C PRO A 8 -13.03 -11.79 12.62
N MET A 9 -13.81 -11.22 11.70
CA MET A 9 -14.32 -12.01 10.57
C MET A 9 -13.17 -12.59 9.76
N LEU A 10 -13.12 -13.90 9.62
CA LEU A 10 -12.09 -14.65 8.93
C LEU A 10 -12.68 -15.30 7.67
N THR A 11 -11.89 -15.33 6.60
CA THR A 11 -12.23 -16.13 5.40
C THR A 11 -11.85 -17.58 5.57
N HIS A 12 -10.69 -17.84 6.19
CA HIS A 12 -10.12 -19.17 6.36
C HIS A 12 -9.45 -19.30 7.72
N TRP A 13 -9.42 -20.53 8.25
CA TRP A 13 -8.61 -20.87 9.41
C TRP A 13 -7.31 -21.52 8.94
N LEU A 14 -6.18 -20.88 9.17
CA LEU A 14 -4.86 -21.41 8.84
C LEU A 14 -4.35 -22.33 9.94
N HIS A 15 -3.36 -23.17 9.60
CA HIS A 15 -2.80 -24.17 10.53
C HIS A 15 -2.28 -23.55 11.84
N ASN A 16 -1.63 -22.38 11.79
CA ASN A 16 -1.06 -21.69 12.96
C ASN A 16 -1.84 -20.41 13.30
N MET A 17 -3.15 -20.39 13.09
CA MET A 17 -3.94 -19.17 13.29
C MET A 17 -3.97 -18.70 14.75
N ASP A 18 -3.87 -19.62 15.70
CA ASP A 18 -3.74 -19.35 17.13
C ASP A 18 -2.43 -18.63 17.51
N GLN A 19 -1.42 -18.69 16.64
CA GLN A 19 -0.12 -18.05 16.81
C GLN A 19 0.08 -16.85 15.85
N ASP A 20 -0.94 -16.48 15.08
CA ASP A 20 -0.87 -15.33 14.18
C ASP A 20 -0.82 -14.03 14.98
N ASN A 21 0.25 -13.24 14.78
CA ASN A 21 0.48 -11.99 15.51
C ASN A 21 -0.57 -10.91 15.21
N ALA A 22 -1.01 -10.81 13.96
CA ALA A 22 -2.00 -9.80 13.56
C ALA A 22 -3.37 -10.15 14.19
N LEU A 23 -3.77 -11.40 14.11
CA LEU A 23 -5.01 -11.88 14.73
C LEU A 23 -4.97 -11.73 16.24
N SER A 24 -3.88 -12.13 16.89
CA SER A 24 -3.68 -11.99 18.33
C SER A 24 -3.79 -10.53 18.78
N MET A 25 -3.19 -9.60 18.03
CA MET A 25 -3.28 -8.17 18.31
C MET A 25 -4.72 -7.66 18.15
N LEU A 26 -5.43 -8.02 17.07
CA LEU A 26 -6.81 -7.63 16.86
C LEU A 26 -7.71 -8.09 17.99
N CYS A 27 -7.53 -9.31 18.46
CA CYS A 27 -8.28 -9.87 19.59
C CYS A 27 -7.94 -9.17 20.91
N SER A 28 -6.67 -8.85 21.15
CA SER A 28 -6.25 -8.13 22.35
C SER A 28 -6.80 -6.71 22.44
N LEU A 29 -7.14 -6.12 21.30
CA LEU A 29 -7.76 -4.80 21.17
C LEU A 29 -9.30 -4.87 21.13
N ASP A 30 -9.89 -6.03 21.36
CA ASP A 30 -11.34 -6.27 21.36
C ASP A 30 -12.04 -5.92 20.02
N PHE A 31 -11.32 -6.10 18.90
CA PHE A 31 -11.92 -5.96 17.57
C PHE A 31 -12.69 -7.23 17.17
N VAL A 32 -13.90 -7.36 17.69
CA VAL A 32 -14.75 -8.54 17.50
C VAL A 32 -15.96 -8.31 16.57
N ASN A 33 -15.98 -7.16 15.89
CA ASN A 33 -17.03 -6.82 14.91
C ASN A 33 -18.45 -6.77 15.51
N ASN A 34 -18.59 -6.34 16.76
CA ASN A 34 -19.91 -6.12 17.37
C ASN A 34 -20.73 -5.14 16.54
N LYS A 35 -22.06 -5.19 16.65
CA LYS A 35 -22.96 -4.30 15.93
C LYS A 35 -22.67 -2.83 16.21
N GLN A 36 -22.25 -2.48 17.43
CA GLN A 36 -21.94 -1.12 17.88
C GLN A 36 -20.56 -0.63 17.44
N ASP A 37 -19.67 -1.52 17.05
CA ASP A 37 -18.31 -1.16 16.64
C ASP A 37 -18.34 -0.30 15.39
N LYS A 38 -17.74 0.88 15.46
CA LYS A 38 -17.66 1.79 14.31
C LYS A 38 -16.69 1.28 13.22
N VAL A 39 -15.71 0.49 13.63
CA VAL A 39 -14.71 -0.12 12.74
C VAL A 39 -15.03 -1.61 12.61
N LYS A 40 -15.03 -2.10 11.39
CA LYS A 40 -15.18 -3.52 11.08
C LYS A 40 -13.90 -4.03 10.45
N ILE A 41 -13.46 -5.20 10.89
CA ILE A 41 -12.24 -5.85 10.40
C ILE A 41 -12.61 -7.13 9.69
N ILE A 42 -12.06 -7.32 8.51
CA ILE A 42 -12.12 -8.57 7.76
C ILE A 42 -10.68 -9.03 7.55
N PHE A 43 -10.31 -10.11 8.22
CA PHE A 43 -8.99 -10.71 8.07
C PHE A 43 -9.05 -11.80 7.00
N VAL A 44 -8.27 -11.63 5.92
CA VAL A 44 -8.30 -12.50 4.74
C VAL A 44 -6.91 -13.12 4.55
N PRO A 45 -6.60 -14.24 5.24
CA PRO A 45 -5.28 -14.86 5.20
C PRO A 45 -5.08 -15.75 3.97
N CYS A 46 -5.54 -15.33 2.81
CA CYS A 46 -5.42 -16.08 1.56
C CYS A 46 -5.37 -15.15 0.36
N TYR A 47 -4.96 -15.70 -0.79
CA TYR A 47 -5.03 -14.95 -2.04
C TYR A 47 -6.47 -14.74 -2.50
N LEU A 48 -6.80 -13.51 -2.89
CA LEU A 48 -8.12 -13.14 -3.40
C LEU A 48 -8.24 -13.55 -4.89
N ASN A 49 -8.58 -14.79 -5.11
CA ASN A 49 -8.73 -15.39 -6.45
C ASN A 49 -10.20 -15.55 -6.90
N GLY A 50 -11.13 -15.01 -6.12
CA GLY A 50 -12.57 -15.14 -6.37
C GLY A 50 -13.25 -16.31 -5.66
N ASN A 51 -12.53 -17.09 -4.86
CA ASN A 51 -13.05 -18.25 -4.11
C ASN A 51 -12.66 -18.21 -2.62
N ASP A 52 -12.56 -17.00 -2.06
CA ASP A 52 -12.12 -16.80 -0.68
C ASP A 52 -13.21 -17.09 0.38
N GLY A 53 -14.45 -17.21 -0.03
CA GLY A 53 -15.57 -17.52 0.87
C GLY A 53 -16.23 -16.32 1.54
N ILE A 54 -15.67 -15.11 1.40
CA ILE A 54 -16.26 -13.85 1.90
C ILE A 54 -16.59 -12.91 0.74
N PHE A 55 -15.57 -12.50 -0.02
CA PHE A 55 -15.76 -11.58 -1.13
C PHE A 55 -16.13 -12.31 -2.41
N ASN A 56 -15.50 -13.43 -2.70
CA ASN A 56 -15.63 -14.19 -3.93
C ASN A 56 -15.43 -13.32 -5.19
N ILE A 57 -14.57 -12.33 -5.07
CA ILE A 57 -14.22 -11.36 -6.11
C ILE A 57 -12.70 -11.40 -6.28
N PRO A 58 -12.18 -11.49 -7.52
CA PRO A 58 -10.74 -11.41 -7.76
C PRO A 58 -10.13 -10.12 -7.23
N TYR A 59 -8.86 -10.19 -6.81
CA TYR A 59 -8.15 -9.05 -6.20
C TYR A 59 -8.29 -7.74 -6.98
N TYR A 60 -8.11 -7.76 -8.30
CA TYR A 60 -8.18 -6.54 -9.11
C TYR A 60 -9.58 -5.94 -9.21
N ASP A 61 -10.62 -6.75 -9.08
CA ASP A 61 -12.00 -6.27 -9.04
C ASP A 61 -12.33 -5.73 -7.64
N LEU A 62 -11.83 -6.41 -6.61
CA LEU A 62 -12.06 -5.99 -5.22
C LEU A 62 -11.34 -4.66 -4.89
N ILE A 63 -10.10 -4.50 -5.34
CA ILE A 63 -9.31 -3.30 -5.02
C ILE A 63 -9.98 -2.01 -5.50
N LEU A 64 -10.75 -2.07 -6.59
CA LEU A 64 -11.49 -0.92 -7.14
C LEU A 64 -12.49 -0.33 -6.15
N GLY A 65 -12.97 -1.12 -5.20
CA GLY A 65 -13.89 -0.70 -4.14
C GLY A 65 -13.21 0.00 -2.96
N ASN A 66 -11.89 0.01 -2.89
CA ASN A 66 -11.17 0.59 -1.77
C ASN A 66 -11.05 2.12 -1.93
N ASP A 67 -11.11 2.83 -0.80
CA ASP A 67 -10.84 4.27 -0.75
C ASP A 67 -9.36 4.59 -0.55
N LEU A 68 -8.65 3.72 0.17
CA LEU A 68 -7.25 3.86 0.54
C LEU A 68 -6.61 2.48 0.68
N CYS A 69 -5.36 2.34 0.26
CA CYS A 69 -4.55 1.16 0.52
C CYS A 69 -3.35 1.50 1.40
N VAL A 70 -2.97 0.57 2.29
CA VAL A 70 -1.82 0.75 3.20
C VAL A 70 -0.87 -0.43 3.03
N TYR A 71 0.38 -0.14 2.65
CA TYR A 71 1.44 -1.11 2.38
C TYR A 71 2.67 -0.78 3.24
N PRO A 72 2.66 -1.11 4.54
CA PRO A 72 3.73 -0.74 5.47
C PRO A 72 4.91 -1.71 5.34
N SER A 73 5.44 -1.86 4.14
CA SER A 73 6.52 -2.79 3.82
C SER A 73 7.75 -2.51 4.65
N TYR A 74 8.38 -3.58 5.14
CA TYR A 74 9.68 -3.51 5.80
C TYR A 74 10.83 -3.56 4.79
N TYR A 75 10.69 -4.34 3.74
CA TYR A 75 11.58 -4.38 2.58
C TYR A 75 10.85 -4.90 1.35
N GLU A 76 11.00 -4.19 0.25
CA GLU A 76 10.50 -4.63 -1.04
C GLU A 76 11.35 -4.03 -2.17
N PRO A 77 11.91 -4.83 -3.09
CA PRO A 77 12.80 -4.31 -4.15
C PRO A 77 12.14 -3.23 -5.00
N TRP A 78 10.86 -3.40 -5.35
CA TRP A 78 10.06 -2.39 -6.04
C TRP A 78 8.78 -2.05 -5.29
N GLY A 79 7.81 -2.93 -5.19
CA GLY A 79 6.48 -2.68 -4.65
C GLY A 79 5.44 -2.57 -5.76
N TYR A 80 5.02 -3.71 -6.29
CA TYR A 80 3.96 -3.73 -7.31
C TYR A 80 2.61 -3.35 -6.72
N THR A 81 2.30 -3.77 -5.50
CA THR A 81 1.00 -3.51 -4.87
C THR A 81 0.69 -2.02 -4.69
N PRO A 82 1.59 -1.15 -4.19
CA PRO A 82 1.31 0.28 -4.17
C PRO A 82 1.25 0.90 -5.58
N LEU A 83 2.04 0.41 -6.54
CA LEU A 83 1.95 0.86 -7.93
C LEU A 83 0.59 0.50 -8.55
N GLU A 84 0.09 -0.70 -8.30
CA GLU A 84 -1.24 -1.16 -8.73
C GLU A 84 -2.35 -0.31 -8.11
N ALA A 85 -2.28 -0.03 -6.81
CA ALA A 85 -3.26 0.83 -6.14
C ALA A 85 -3.36 2.20 -6.82
N VAL A 86 -2.22 2.89 -7.05
CA VAL A 86 -2.24 4.20 -7.72
C VAL A 86 -2.66 4.11 -9.19
N ALA A 87 -2.38 2.99 -9.87
CA ALA A 87 -2.85 2.75 -11.23
C ALA A 87 -4.37 2.61 -11.30
N PHE A 88 -4.98 2.02 -10.29
CA PHE A 88 -6.44 1.97 -10.10
C PHE A 88 -7.03 3.24 -9.50
N SER A 89 -6.25 4.31 -9.42
CA SER A 89 -6.69 5.59 -8.86
C SER A 89 -7.01 5.53 -7.36
N ILE A 90 -6.31 4.68 -6.62
CA ILE A 90 -6.48 4.55 -5.18
C ILE A 90 -5.26 5.13 -4.50
N PRO A 91 -5.39 6.21 -3.71
CA PRO A 91 -4.29 6.70 -2.91
C PRO A 91 -3.74 5.63 -1.97
N CYS A 92 -2.44 5.65 -1.73
CA CYS A 92 -1.85 4.64 -0.87
C CYS A 92 -0.78 5.19 0.08
N ILE A 93 -0.57 4.47 1.17
CA ILE A 93 0.57 4.65 2.08
C ILE A 93 1.57 3.53 1.77
N THR A 94 2.83 3.89 1.63
CA THR A 94 3.96 2.96 1.49
C THR A 94 5.14 3.45 2.31
N THR A 95 6.26 2.72 2.30
CA THR A 95 7.47 3.11 3.02
C THR A 95 8.63 3.39 2.08
N ASP A 96 9.64 4.08 2.57
CA ASP A 96 10.91 4.31 1.86
C ASP A 96 11.85 3.09 1.88
N LEU A 97 11.40 1.96 2.43
CA LEU A 97 12.05 0.65 2.30
C LEU A 97 11.58 -0.14 1.07
N ALA A 98 10.63 0.42 0.32
CA ALA A 98 10.16 -0.10 -0.96
C ALA A 98 10.68 0.79 -2.11
N GLY A 99 11.15 0.20 -3.19
CA GLY A 99 11.65 0.93 -4.36
C GLY A 99 10.62 1.90 -4.94
N PHE A 100 9.34 1.50 -4.99
CA PHE A 100 8.25 2.38 -5.38
C PHE A 100 8.12 3.61 -4.47
N GLY A 101 8.27 3.44 -3.15
CA GLY A 101 8.21 4.53 -2.19
C GLY A 101 9.33 5.54 -2.42
N ILE A 102 10.57 5.08 -2.56
CA ILE A 102 11.72 5.93 -2.89
C ILE A 102 11.48 6.69 -4.20
N TRP A 103 11.06 5.99 -5.24
CA TRP A 103 10.75 6.59 -6.54
C TRP A 103 9.64 7.64 -6.43
N ALA A 104 8.56 7.33 -5.71
CA ALA A 104 7.44 8.26 -5.53
C ALA A 104 7.87 9.53 -4.79
N GLN A 105 8.70 9.43 -3.74
CA GLN A 105 9.27 10.60 -3.06
C GLN A 105 10.07 11.49 -4.03
N HIS A 106 10.91 10.90 -4.89
CA HIS A 106 11.67 11.65 -5.88
C HIS A 106 10.76 12.38 -6.88
N VAL A 107 9.68 11.73 -7.33
CA VAL A 107 8.70 12.34 -8.24
C VAL A 107 7.98 13.50 -7.56
N LEU A 108 7.51 13.32 -6.32
CA LEU A 108 6.85 14.38 -5.56
C LEU A 108 7.78 15.57 -5.31
N ALA A 109 9.02 15.32 -4.92
CA ALA A 109 10.02 16.36 -4.71
C ALA A 109 10.32 17.14 -5.99
N TYR A 110 10.47 16.46 -7.12
CA TYR A 110 10.67 17.09 -8.43
C TYR A 110 9.49 17.99 -8.82
N GLU A 111 8.27 17.58 -8.52
CA GLU A 111 7.04 18.35 -8.78
C GLU A 111 6.73 19.39 -7.72
N LYS A 112 7.56 19.50 -6.67
CA LYS A 112 7.31 20.34 -5.50
C LYS A 112 5.96 20.06 -4.84
N ALA A 113 5.53 18.79 -4.90
CA ALA A 113 4.32 18.31 -4.27
C ALA A 113 4.62 17.78 -2.87
N GLU A 114 3.70 18.00 -1.96
CA GLU A 114 3.80 17.49 -0.61
C GLU A 114 3.67 15.96 -0.58
N ASN A 115 4.43 15.30 0.31
CA ASN A 115 4.31 13.87 0.59
C ASN A 115 3.05 13.61 1.43
N SER A 116 1.89 13.55 0.79
CA SER A 116 0.60 13.39 1.43
C SER A 116 -0.38 12.59 0.56
N LEU A 117 -1.38 11.99 1.19
CA LEU A 117 -2.44 11.26 0.49
C LEU A 117 -3.24 12.14 -0.47
N GLU A 118 -3.33 13.44 -0.24
CA GLU A 118 -3.94 14.40 -1.17
C GLU A 118 -3.19 14.49 -2.51
N ASN A 119 -1.92 14.08 -2.53
CA ASN A 119 -1.10 13.96 -3.73
C ASN A 119 -1.03 12.52 -4.27
N GLY A 120 -1.86 11.63 -3.75
CA GLY A 120 -2.06 10.27 -4.25
C GLY A 120 -1.18 9.22 -3.60
N VAL A 121 -0.11 9.62 -2.91
CA VAL A 121 0.76 8.69 -2.17
C VAL A 121 1.38 9.39 -0.96
N LYS A 122 1.38 8.69 0.17
CA LYS A 122 2.13 9.04 1.37
C LYS A 122 3.24 8.01 1.55
N VAL A 123 4.48 8.46 1.59
CA VAL A 123 5.63 7.62 1.86
C VAL A 123 6.13 7.89 3.27
N VAL A 124 6.15 6.84 4.08
CA VAL A 124 6.57 6.92 5.48
C VAL A 124 8.02 6.49 5.61
N HIS A 125 8.81 7.24 6.37
CA HIS A 125 10.19 6.86 6.68
C HIS A 125 10.21 5.75 7.72
N ARG A 126 10.73 4.57 7.38
CA ARG A 126 10.76 3.41 8.25
C ARG A 126 12.18 2.92 8.51
N THR A 127 12.46 2.61 9.79
CA THR A 127 13.71 2.01 10.26
C THR A 127 13.42 0.89 11.24
N ASP A 128 14.45 0.20 11.73
CA ASP A 128 14.33 -0.82 12.78
C ASP A 128 13.89 -0.26 14.13
N TYR A 129 13.96 1.06 14.31
CA TYR A 129 13.85 1.69 15.64
C TYR A 129 12.67 2.66 15.79
N ASN A 130 11.93 2.95 14.71
CA ASN A 130 10.85 3.95 14.72
C ASN A 130 9.45 3.35 14.51
N TYR A 131 9.20 2.16 15.03
CA TYR A 131 7.94 1.44 14.86
C TYR A 131 6.71 2.27 15.31
N HIS A 132 6.79 2.88 16.48
CA HIS A 132 5.68 3.64 17.06
C HIS A 132 5.41 4.93 16.27
N GLU A 133 6.44 5.63 15.89
CA GLU A 133 6.35 6.84 15.09
C GLU A 133 5.73 6.55 13.72
N VAL A 134 6.12 5.44 13.10
CA VAL A 134 5.52 4.97 11.83
C VAL A 134 4.05 4.63 11.99
N ALA A 135 3.68 3.93 13.07
CA ALA A 135 2.30 3.60 13.36
C ALA A 135 1.44 4.85 13.58
N ASP A 136 1.96 5.82 14.32
CA ASP A 136 1.31 7.11 14.54
C ASP A 136 1.17 7.92 13.25
N GLU A 137 2.21 7.97 12.41
CA GLU A 137 2.17 8.66 11.13
C GLU A 137 1.13 8.04 10.17
N ILE A 138 1.04 6.71 10.12
CA ILE A 138 0.02 6.00 9.35
C ILE A 138 -1.37 6.30 9.89
N ARG A 139 -1.58 6.22 11.22
CA ARG A 139 -2.85 6.56 11.88
C ARG A 139 -3.29 7.97 11.50
N ASP A 140 -2.41 8.95 11.63
CA ASP A 140 -2.72 10.35 11.38
C ASP A 140 -3.02 10.60 9.90
N ALA A 141 -2.27 9.97 8.99
CA ALA A 141 -2.53 10.05 7.56
C ALA A 141 -3.90 9.48 7.19
N VAL A 142 -4.28 8.31 7.75
CA VAL A 142 -5.59 7.69 7.54
C VAL A 142 -6.70 8.56 8.11
N ALA A 143 -6.54 9.07 9.34
CA ALA A 143 -7.52 9.93 9.99
C ALA A 143 -7.75 11.22 9.20
N ASN A 144 -6.69 11.89 8.77
CA ASN A 144 -6.78 13.10 7.95
C ASN A 144 -7.45 12.83 6.60
N TYR A 145 -7.11 11.71 5.95
CA TYR A 145 -7.74 11.33 4.69
C TYR A 145 -9.25 11.08 4.84
N ALA A 146 -9.68 10.47 5.95
CA ALA A 146 -11.10 10.23 6.24
C ALA A 146 -11.92 11.52 6.45
N LEU A 147 -11.26 12.64 6.73
CA LEU A 147 -11.92 13.95 6.87
C LEU A 147 -12.04 14.73 5.55
N LEU A 148 -11.43 14.23 4.46
CA LEU A 148 -11.48 14.89 3.17
C LEU A 148 -12.90 14.91 2.59
N THR A 149 -13.23 16.01 1.94
CA THR A 149 -14.47 16.10 1.15
C THR A 149 -14.42 15.20 -0.09
N LYS A 150 -15.57 14.83 -0.61
CA LYS A 150 -15.66 14.03 -1.85
C LYS A 150 -14.84 14.63 -3.01
N THR A 151 -14.81 15.96 -3.12
CA THR A 151 -14.02 16.65 -4.15
C THR A 151 -12.53 16.51 -3.93
N GLN A 152 -12.07 16.58 -2.68
CA GLN A 152 -10.64 16.37 -2.35
C GLN A 152 -10.22 14.92 -2.59
N VAL A 153 -11.06 13.96 -2.18
CA VAL A 153 -10.82 12.53 -2.48
C VAL A 153 -10.73 12.30 -3.99
N ALA A 154 -11.64 12.85 -4.79
CA ALA A 154 -11.59 12.72 -6.24
C ALA A 154 -10.28 13.27 -6.84
N LYS A 155 -9.81 14.42 -6.34
CA LYS A 155 -8.50 14.99 -6.75
C LYS A 155 -7.33 14.11 -6.33
N ALA A 156 -7.34 13.56 -5.11
CA ALA A 156 -6.32 12.64 -4.64
C ALA A 156 -6.24 11.38 -5.52
N ARG A 157 -7.39 10.82 -5.88
CA ARG A 157 -7.49 9.68 -6.80
C ARG A 157 -6.96 10.01 -8.21
N GLU A 158 -7.23 11.19 -8.72
CA GLU A 158 -6.69 11.66 -10.01
C GLU A 158 -5.17 11.79 -9.94
N LYS A 159 -4.62 12.35 -8.86
CA LYS A 159 -3.17 12.48 -8.66
C LYS A 159 -2.49 11.12 -8.54
N ALA A 160 -3.08 10.17 -7.82
CA ALA A 160 -2.61 8.79 -7.76
C ALA A 160 -2.50 8.19 -9.17
N ARG A 161 -3.55 8.29 -9.97
CA ARG A 161 -3.53 7.83 -11.36
C ARG A 161 -2.47 8.54 -12.21
N ASN A 162 -2.28 9.83 -12.02
CA ASN A 162 -1.27 10.58 -12.77
C ASN A 162 0.15 10.19 -12.37
N LEU A 163 0.37 9.86 -11.09
CA LEU A 163 1.63 9.29 -10.63
C LEU A 163 1.93 7.96 -11.33
N SER A 164 0.98 7.03 -11.40
CA SER A 164 1.18 5.73 -12.05
C SER A 164 1.60 5.83 -13.52
N LYS A 165 1.09 6.82 -14.26
CA LYS A 165 1.48 7.07 -15.66
C LYS A 165 2.96 7.40 -15.85
N LYS A 166 3.64 7.83 -14.77
CA LYS A 166 5.08 8.11 -14.79
C LYS A 166 5.93 6.86 -14.62
N ALA A 167 5.34 5.79 -14.06
CA ALA A 167 5.95 4.47 -13.90
C ALA A 167 5.71 3.52 -15.08
N LEU A 168 5.19 4.03 -16.19
CA LEU A 168 5.00 3.19 -17.37
C LEU A 168 6.34 2.72 -17.94
N TRP A 169 6.38 1.47 -18.41
CA TRP A 169 7.56 0.85 -18.98
C TRP A 169 8.23 1.71 -20.07
N LYS A 170 7.43 2.33 -20.95
CA LYS A 170 7.95 3.25 -21.97
C LYS A 170 8.78 4.42 -21.44
N LYS A 171 8.69 4.70 -20.13
CA LYS A 171 9.53 5.72 -19.47
C LYS A 171 10.69 5.06 -18.73
N PHE A 172 10.48 3.91 -18.13
CA PHE A 172 11.51 3.22 -17.38
C PHE A 172 12.56 2.53 -18.28
N ILE A 173 12.20 2.20 -19.53
CA ILE A 173 13.14 1.60 -20.46
C ILE A 173 14.41 2.46 -20.67
N ALA A 174 14.26 3.79 -20.63
CA ALA A 174 15.39 4.70 -20.79
C ALA A 174 16.48 4.48 -19.73
N TYR A 175 16.11 4.16 -18.48
CA TYR A 175 17.08 3.84 -17.43
C TYR A 175 17.84 2.55 -17.70
N TYR A 176 17.21 1.58 -18.35
CA TYR A 176 17.85 0.34 -18.77
C TYR A 176 18.81 0.58 -19.93
N GLU A 177 18.42 1.41 -20.90
CA GLU A 177 19.29 1.80 -22.02
C GLU A 177 20.54 2.52 -21.51
N ASP A 178 20.40 3.48 -20.59
CA ASP A 178 21.52 4.15 -19.94
C ASP A 178 22.44 3.16 -19.19
N ALA A 179 21.85 2.20 -18.48
CA ALA A 179 22.60 1.18 -17.77
C ALA A 179 23.37 0.24 -18.72
N TYR A 180 22.79 -0.14 -19.85
CA TYR A 180 23.43 -0.93 -20.87
C TYR A 180 24.59 -0.19 -21.52
N ASP A 181 24.41 1.07 -21.88
CA ASP A 181 25.47 1.92 -22.43
C ASP A 181 26.62 2.09 -21.44
N MET A 182 26.32 2.26 -20.16
CA MET A 182 27.34 2.30 -19.11
C MET A 182 28.10 0.97 -18.99
N ALA A 183 27.40 -0.16 -19.04
CA ALA A 183 28.00 -1.48 -18.97
C ALA A 183 28.92 -1.76 -20.17
N LEU A 184 28.50 -1.40 -21.40
CA LEU A 184 29.29 -1.53 -22.61
C LEU A 184 30.56 -0.70 -22.56
N ARG A 185 30.47 0.57 -22.16
CA ARG A 185 31.65 1.44 -21.99
C ARG A 185 32.66 0.85 -20.99
N LYS A 186 32.18 0.36 -19.84
CA LYS A 186 33.06 -0.29 -18.85
C LYS A 186 33.68 -1.59 -19.35
N ALA A 187 32.98 -2.35 -20.19
CA ALA A 187 33.55 -3.54 -20.80
C ALA A 187 34.69 -3.20 -21.78
N GLU A 188 34.51 -2.17 -22.62
CA GLU A 188 35.55 -1.67 -23.53
C GLU A 188 36.79 -1.16 -22.79
N GLU A 189 36.60 -0.46 -21.66
CA GLU A 189 37.71 0.04 -20.83
C GLU A 189 38.55 -1.11 -20.21
N ARG A 190 37.93 -2.25 -19.91
CA ARG A 190 38.62 -3.44 -19.36
C ARG A 190 39.41 -4.25 -20.39
N THR A 191 39.09 -4.08 -21.65
CA THR A 191 39.75 -4.80 -22.76
C THR A 191 40.91 -4.03 -23.37
N LYS A 192 41.13 -2.79 -22.94
CA LYS A 192 42.31 -1.97 -23.25
C LYS A 192 43.36 -2.13 -22.17
#